data_60066f1a5e7ede0bec503b4149cf2885
#
_entry.id   60066f1a5e7ede0bec503b4149cf2885
#
_cell.length_a   1.000
_cell.length_b   1.000
_cell.length_c   1.000
_cell.angle_alpha   90.00
_cell.angle_beta   90.00
_cell.angle_gamma   90.00
#
_symmetry.space_group_name_H-M   'P 1'
#
loop_
_entity.id
_entity.type
_entity.pdbx_description
1 polymer ?
#
loop_
_entity_poly.entity_id
_entity_poly.type
_entity_poly.pdbx_seq_one_letter_code
_entity_poly.pdbx_strand_id
1 'polypeptide(L)'
;NCTHNGLLTFLFRADGSTSRAAFQIGSETCQYLQFDLWGTAAARYSPASVKGADALIADHRRERAARLPVKPLSALATDYPGTDVGEFDWFPPQEVSAVGFAIDGVHYRGDCATRHGPYPFCDVLDLPSYSLAKSIFAGLAWLALEREAPGIGQATVPSLVPECSDERWAGVTLQHLLDMSTGNYASLAADADEFASYETPFMAGDTHAAKI
;
A
#
# COMPACT_ATOMS: atom_id res chain seq x y z
N ASN A 1 8.32 -13.64 13.45
CA ASN A 1 8.25 -13.92 12.00
C ASN A 1 8.30 -12.59 11.25
N CYS A 2 9.36 -12.35 10.47
CA CYS A 2 9.46 -11.18 9.61
C CYS A 2 8.81 -11.45 8.26
N THR A 3 8.11 -10.47 7.71
CA THR A 3 7.59 -10.53 6.34
C THR A 3 8.48 -9.71 5.43
N HIS A 4 8.93 -10.31 4.34
CA HIS A 4 9.68 -9.62 3.30
C HIS A 4 8.73 -9.30 2.16
N ASN A 5 8.69 -8.03 1.77
CA ASN A 5 7.85 -7.55 0.68
C ASN A 5 8.72 -7.15 -0.50
N GLY A 6 8.36 -7.63 -1.66
CA GLY A 6 9.16 -7.39 -2.84
C GLY A 6 8.46 -7.78 -4.12
N LEU A 7 9.18 -7.61 -5.21
CA LEU A 7 8.76 -7.97 -6.56
C LEU A 7 9.66 -9.09 -7.07
N LEU A 8 9.04 -10.10 -7.69
CA LEU A 8 9.74 -11.16 -8.41
C LEU A 8 9.16 -11.24 -9.81
N THR A 9 10.01 -11.16 -10.81
CA THR A 9 9.62 -11.15 -12.22
C THR A 9 10.45 -12.15 -13.01
N PHE A 10 9.80 -12.97 -13.83
CA PHE A 10 10.44 -13.83 -14.82
C PHE A 10 9.53 -14.02 -16.02
N LEU A 11 10.12 -14.34 -17.15
CA LEU A 11 9.41 -14.72 -18.37
C LEU A 11 9.42 -16.25 -18.53
N PHE A 12 8.35 -16.79 -19.09
CA PHE A 12 8.25 -18.21 -19.38
C PHE A 12 7.57 -18.45 -20.72
N ARG A 13 7.81 -19.63 -21.30
CA ARG A 13 7.14 -20.10 -22.51
C ARG A 13 6.37 -21.38 -22.24
N ALA A 14 5.48 -21.72 -23.17
CA ALA A 14 4.68 -22.93 -23.07
C ALA A 14 5.52 -24.22 -23.08
N ASP A 15 6.72 -24.21 -23.66
CA ASP A 15 7.68 -25.30 -23.65
C ASP A 15 8.40 -25.51 -22.32
N GLY A 16 8.11 -24.66 -21.31
CA GLY A 16 8.74 -24.72 -19.99
C GLY A 16 10.04 -23.94 -19.87
N SER A 17 10.54 -23.32 -20.96
CA SER A 17 11.72 -22.48 -20.90
C SER A 17 11.44 -21.18 -20.12
N THR A 18 12.42 -20.71 -19.33
CA THR A 18 12.30 -19.51 -18.49
C THR A 18 13.48 -18.58 -18.68
N SER A 19 13.25 -17.29 -18.45
CA SER A 19 14.33 -16.35 -18.16
C SER A 19 14.90 -16.62 -16.76
N ARG A 20 15.97 -15.92 -16.37
CA ARG A 20 16.28 -15.76 -14.95
C ARG A 20 15.16 -14.98 -14.28
N ALA A 21 14.89 -15.30 -13.02
CA ALA A 21 14.02 -14.48 -12.20
C ALA A 21 14.81 -13.28 -11.68
N ALA A 22 14.29 -12.09 -11.90
CA ALA A 22 14.76 -10.86 -11.26
C ALA A 22 13.91 -10.64 -10.00
N PHE A 23 14.54 -10.35 -8.89
CA PHE A 23 13.85 -10.05 -7.64
C PHE A 23 14.41 -8.79 -6.98
N GLN A 24 13.54 -8.08 -6.28
CA GLN A 24 13.90 -7.04 -5.34
C GLN A 24 13.03 -7.15 -4.10
N ILE A 25 13.61 -6.95 -2.92
CA ILE A 25 12.93 -6.86 -1.64
C ILE A 25 13.25 -5.48 -1.09
N GLY A 26 12.25 -4.60 -1.04
CA GLY A 26 12.42 -3.20 -0.66
C GLY A 26 12.09 -2.92 0.81
N SER A 27 11.46 -3.88 1.50
CA SER A 27 11.20 -3.73 2.93
C SER A 27 10.96 -5.07 3.61
N GLU A 28 11.13 -5.06 4.91
CA GLU A 28 10.77 -6.15 5.78
C GLU A 28 10.20 -5.61 7.11
N THR A 29 9.40 -6.42 7.82
CA THR A 29 8.63 -5.94 8.97
C THR A 29 9.38 -5.90 10.30
N CYS A 30 10.58 -6.47 10.37
CA CYS A 30 11.37 -6.47 11.61
C CYS A 30 12.27 -5.26 11.76
N GLN A 31 12.72 -4.67 10.66
CA GLN A 31 13.71 -3.58 10.65
C GLN A 31 13.25 -2.34 9.87
N TYR A 32 12.00 -2.31 9.42
CA TYR A 32 11.38 -1.17 8.76
C TYR A 32 12.29 -0.47 7.74
N LEU A 33 12.40 -1.06 6.56
CA LEU A 33 13.15 -0.48 5.45
C LEU A 33 14.69 -0.44 5.62
N GLN A 34 15.23 -1.07 6.63
CA GLN A 34 16.69 -1.21 6.78
C GLN A 34 17.29 -2.32 5.91
N PHE A 35 16.44 -2.99 5.14
CA PHE A 35 16.82 -4.12 4.31
C PHE A 35 16.42 -3.87 2.86
N ASP A 36 17.38 -3.79 1.97
CA ASP A 36 17.18 -3.65 0.53
C ASP A 36 18.05 -4.71 -0.17
N LEU A 37 17.41 -5.67 -0.81
CA LEU A 37 18.06 -6.79 -1.49
C LEU A 37 17.49 -6.97 -2.87
N TRP A 38 18.34 -7.02 -3.87
CA TRP A 38 17.94 -7.38 -5.23
C TRP A 38 18.97 -8.27 -5.90
N GLY A 39 18.56 -8.98 -6.93
CA GLY A 39 19.43 -9.88 -7.67
C GLY A 39 18.70 -10.73 -8.67
N THR A 40 19.36 -11.72 -9.19
CA THR A 40 18.75 -12.68 -10.12
C THR A 40 18.98 -14.10 -9.62
N ALA A 41 18.01 -14.99 -9.87
CA ALA A 41 18.08 -16.41 -9.56
C ALA A 41 17.70 -17.25 -10.78
N ALA A 42 18.10 -18.51 -10.77
CA ALA A 42 17.58 -19.47 -11.73
C ALA A 42 16.09 -19.72 -11.46
N ALA A 43 15.27 -19.77 -12.51
CA ALA A 43 13.87 -20.12 -12.41
C ALA A 43 13.59 -21.44 -13.14
N ARG A 44 12.64 -22.18 -12.62
CA ARG A 44 12.07 -23.35 -13.29
C ARG A 44 10.56 -23.16 -13.37
N TYR A 45 10.01 -23.30 -14.54
CA TYR A 45 8.58 -23.32 -14.79
C TYR A 45 8.16 -24.73 -15.21
N SER A 46 7.19 -25.30 -14.53
CA SER A 46 6.58 -26.58 -14.88
C SER A 46 5.10 -26.32 -15.17
N PRO A 47 4.68 -26.34 -16.44
CA PRO A 47 3.29 -26.17 -16.80
C PRO A 47 2.42 -27.21 -16.11
N ALA A 48 1.35 -26.76 -15.48
CA ALA A 48 0.36 -27.62 -14.84
C ALA A 48 -1.04 -27.04 -15.02
N SER A 49 -2.05 -27.91 -14.97
CA SER A 49 -3.43 -27.45 -14.95
C SER A 49 -3.76 -26.80 -13.61
N VAL A 50 -4.45 -25.69 -13.67
CA VAL A 50 -4.92 -24.97 -12.47
C VAL A 50 -6.42 -25.22 -12.34
N LYS A 51 -6.85 -25.73 -11.19
CA LYS A 51 -8.29 -25.92 -10.91
C LYS A 51 -8.98 -24.56 -10.92
N GLY A 52 -10.05 -24.43 -11.71
CA GLY A 52 -10.80 -23.17 -11.82
C GLY A 52 -10.11 -22.13 -12.70
N ALA A 53 -9.16 -22.52 -13.56
CA ALA A 53 -8.44 -21.59 -14.44
C ALA A 53 -9.37 -20.67 -15.24
N ASP A 54 -10.46 -21.18 -15.79
CA ASP A 54 -11.41 -20.38 -16.58
C ASP A 54 -12.05 -19.25 -15.74
N ALA A 55 -12.40 -19.54 -14.50
CA ALA A 55 -12.94 -18.53 -13.59
C ALA A 55 -11.89 -17.45 -13.24
N LEU A 56 -10.66 -17.86 -12.94
CA LEU A 56 -9.55 -16.95 -12.67
C LEU A 56 -9.24 -16.04 -13.87
N ILE A 57 -9.25 -16.63 -15.08
CA ILE A 57 -9.05 -15.88 -16.33
C ILE A 57 -10.20 -14.88 -16.56
N ALA A 58 -11.44 -15.31 -16.31
CA ALA A 58 -12.61 -14.43 -16.44
C ALA A 58 -12.56 -13.27 -15.42
N ASP A 59 -12.17 -13.53 -14.17
CA ASP A 59 -12.01 -12.54 -13.12
C ASP A 59 -10.92 -11.52 -13.48
N HIS A 60 -9.76 -12.00 -13.92
CA HIS A 60 -8.68 -11.13 -14.37
C HIS A 60 -9.10 -10.25 -15.56
N ARG A 61 -9.85 -10.79 -16.52
CA ARG A 61 -10.36 -10.01 -17.66
C ARG A 61 -11.34 -8.94 -17.21
N ARG A 62 -12.23 -9.25 -16.26
CA ARG A 62 -13.17 -8.26 -15.67
C ARG A 62 -12.42 -7.13 -14.95
N GLU A 63 -11.45 -7.52 -14.13
CA GLU A 63 -10.61 -6.55 -13.41
C GLU A 63 -9.87 -5.63 -14.39
N ARG A 64 -9.24 -6.21 -15.42
CA ARG A 64 -8.55 -5.43 -16.46
C ARG A 64 -9.49 -4.49 -17.21
N ALA A 65 -10.70 -4.94 -17.52
CA ALA A 65 -11.70 -4.14 -18.23
C ALA A 65 -12.28 -3.00 -17.34
N ALA A 66 -12.22 -3.14 -16.02
CA ALA A 66 -12.68 -2.13 -15.07
C ALA A 66 -11.61 -1.07 -14.76
N ARG A 67 -10.36 -1.27 -15.16
CA ARG A 67 -9.29 -0.28 -14.96
C ARG A 67 -9.55 0.98 -15.77
N LEU A 68 -9.13 2.11 -15.23
CA LEU A 68 -9.14 3.37 -15.97
C LEU A 68 -8.28 3.28 -17.24
N PRO A 69 -8.69 3.92 -18.34
CA PRO A 69 -7.83 4.07 -19.51
C PRO A 69 -6.52 4.76 -19.11
N VAL A 70 -5.42 4.28 -19.66
CA VAL A 70 -4.08 4.78 -19.34
C VAL A 70 -3.58 5.66 -20.48
N LYS A 71 -3.04 6.83 -20.13
CA LYS A 71 -2.28 7.71 -21.02
C LYS A 71 -0.84 7.90 -20.48
N PRO A 72 0.14 8.19 -21.33
CA PRO A 72 1.46 8.57 -20.84
C PRO A 72 1.38 9.86 -20.00
N LEU A 73 2.21 9.97 -18.97
CA LEU A 73 2.22 11.13 -18.07
C LEU A 73 2.44 12.44 -18.84
N SER A 74 3.25 12.41 -19.91
CA SER A 74 3.48 13.56 -20.77
C SER A 74 2.23 14.11 -21.47
N ALA A 75 1.18 13.29 -21.62
CA ALA A 75 -0.08 13.75 -22.20
C ALA A 75 -0.87 14.66 -21.23
N LEU A 76 -0.54 14.65 -19.94
CA LEU A 76 -1.23 15.45 -18.94
C LEU A 76 -1.14 16.95 -19.25
N ALA A 77 0.03 17.46 -19.64
CA ALA A 77 0.21 18.87 -19.99
C ALA A 77 -0.57 19.28 -21.25
N THR A 78 -0.87 18.32 -22.12
CA THR A 78 -1.69 18.59 -23.32
C THR A 78 -3.17 18.61 -22.98
N ASP A 79 -3.63 17.64 -22.17
CA ASP A 79 -5.04 17.52 -21.79
C ASP A 79 -5.43 18.60 -20.76
N TYR A 80 -4.47 19.05 -19.94
CA TYR A 80 -4.64 20.11 -18.93
C TYR A 80 -3.54 21.16 -19.08
N PRO A 81 -3.72 22.14 -19.99
CA PRO A 81 -2.72 23.19 -20.22
C PRO A 81 -2.41 23.99 -18.94
N GLY A 82 -1.15 24.19 -18.67
CA GLY A 82 -0.65 24.86 -17.46
C GLY A 82 -0.23 23.92 -16.33
N THR A 83 -0.39 22.59 -16.51
CA THR A 83 0.16 21.62 -15.59
C THR A 83 1.63 21.39 -15.89
N ASP A 84 2.48 21.59 -14.89
CA ASP A 84 3.89 21.23 -14.96
C ASP A 84 4.06 19.79 -14.41
N VAL A 85 4.51 18.88 -15.27
CA VAL A 85 4.82 17.49 -14.91
C VAL A 85 6.30 17.28 -14.61
N GLY A 86 7.14 18.30 -14.77
CA GLY A 86 8.58 18.27 -14.44
C GLY A 86 8.86 18.40 -12.96
N GLU A 87 7.89 18.85 -12.15
CA GLU A 87 8.07 19.00 -10.69
C GLU A 87 8.30 17.69 -9.92
N PHE A 88 8.23 16.53 -10.58
CA PHE A 88 8.52 15.22 -9.95
C PHE A 88 10.00 14.85 -9.95
N ASP A 89 10.85 15.65 -10.59
CA ASP A 89 12.30 15.44 -10.61
C ASP A 89 12.98 15.65 -9.24
N TRP A 90 12.22 16.12 -8.24
CA TRP A 90 12.72 16.28 -6.86
C TRP A 90 12.84 14.96 -6.07
N PHE A 91 12.22 13.89 -6.54
CA PHE A 91 12.47 12.55 -6.01
C PHE A 91 13.69 11.94 -6.68
N PRO A 92 14.65 11.38 -5.91
CA PRO A 92 15.73 10.61 -6.51
C PRO A 92 15.17 9.48 -7.39
N PRO A 93 15.51 9.39 -8.67
CA PRO A 93 14.93 8.38 -9.57
C PRO A 93 15.07 6.93 -9.08
N GLN A 94 16.12 6.65 -8.31
CA GLN A 94 16.37 5.33 -7.73
C GLN A 94 15.41 4.96 -6.59
N GLU A 95 14.67 5.92 -6.06
CA GLU A 95 13.71 5.73 -4.96
C GLU A 95 12.26 5.67 -5.45
N VAL A 96 12.04 5.91 -6.75
CA VAL A 96 10.71 5.96 -7.35
C VAL A 96 10.50 4.80 -8.30
N SER A 97 9.51 3.96 -8.03
CA SER A 97 9.14 2.86 -8.93
C SER A 97 8.19 3.31 -10.03
N ALA A 98 7.28 4.22 -9.75
CA ALA A 98 6.33 4.77 -10.71
C ALA A 98 5.74 6.08 -10.19
N VAL A 99 5.34 6.95 -11.13
CA VAL A 99 4.58 8.18 -10.85
C VAL A 99 3.33 8.18 -11.73
N GLY A 100 2.22 8.65 -11.19
CA GLY A 100 1.00 8.78 -11.97
C GLY A 100 -0.09 9.57 -11.26
N PHE A 101 -1.11 9.94 -12.04
CA PHE A 101 -2.30 10.66 -11.58
C PHE A 101 -3.55 10.05 -12.15
N ALA A 102 -4.61 10.02 -11.38
CA ALA A 102 -5.94 9.71 -11.85
C ALA A 102 -6.77 11.01 -11.88
N ILE A 103 -7.17 11.46 -13.06
CA ILE A 103 -7.94 12.69 -13.26
C ILE A 103 -9.05 12.39 -14.27
N ASP A 104 -10.28 12.79 -13.96
CA ASP A 104 -11.44 12.68 -14.84
C ASP A 104 -11.60 11.29 -15.49
N GLY A 105 -11.34 10.24 -14.71
CA GLY A 105 -11.48 8.87 -15.17
C GLY A 105 -10.36 8.37 -16.08
N VAL A 106 -9.24 9.08 -16.17
CA VAL A 106 -8.03 8.68 -16.92
C VAL A 106 -6.86 8.57 -15.95
N HIS A 107 -6.07 7.51 -16.11
CA HIS A 107 -4.82 7.30 -15.39
C HIS A 107 -3.63 7.74 -16.25
N TYR A 108 -3.04 8.88 -15.91
CA TYR A 108 -1.80 9.38 -16.50
C TYR A 108 -0.62 8.77 -15.77
N ARG A 109 0.21 8.01 -16.47
CA ARG A 109 1.29 7.25 -15.86
C ARG A 109 2.62 7.48 -16.56
N GLY A 110 3.67 7.66 -15.77
CA GLY A 110 5.05 7.64 -16.23
C GLY A 110 5.56 6.22 -16.50
N ASP A 111 6.81 6.12 -16.84
CA ASP A 111 7.51 4.85 -16.95
C ASP A 111 7.69 4.23 -15.57
N CYS A 112 7.89 2.91 -15.53
CA CYS A 112 8.15 2.18 -14.30
C CYS A 112 9.61 1.75 -14.24
N ALA A 113 10.15 1.76 -13.02
CA ALA A 113 11.51 1.32 -12.73
C ALA A 113 11.54 0.31 -11.58
N THR A 114 12.55 -0.54 -11.62
CA THR A 114 12.93 -1.45 -10.54
C THR A 114 14.42 -1.29 -10.27
N ARG A 115 14.95 -2.00 -9.28
CA ARG A 115 16.41 -2.09 -9.03
C ARG A 115 17.18 -2.69 -10.21
N HIS A 116 16.49 -3.30 -11.17
CA HIS A 116 17.05 -3.81 -12.42
C HIS A 116 16.95 -2.84 -13.59
N GLY A 117 16.55 -1.59 -13.36
CA GLY A 117 16.33 -0.56 -14.38
C GLY A 117 14.88 -0.48 -14.86
N PRO A 118 14.63 0.04 -16.06
CA PRO A 118 13.29 0.20 -16.61
C PRO A 118 12.50 -1.10 -16.59
N TYR A 119 11.24 -1.03 -16.14
CA TYR A 119 10.37 -2.18 -16.01
C TYR A 119 9.30 -2.16 -17.11
N PRO A 120 9.33 -3.11 -18.04
CA PRO A 120 8.48 -3.06 -19.24
C PRO A 120 7.02 -3.47 -18.98
N PHE A 121 6.70 -3.96 -17.78
CA PHE A 121 5.38 -4.53 -17.46
C PHE A 121 4.63 -3.66 -16.45
N CYS A 122 4.67 -2.33 -16.61
CA CYS A 122 3.99 -1.40 -15.71
C CYS A 122 2.51 -1.72 -15.48
N ASP A 123 1.82 -2.27 -16.48
CA ASP A 123 0.39 -2.60 -16.38
C ASP A 123 0.08 -3.69 -15.37
N VAL A 124 1.09 -4.47 -14.98
CA VAL A 124 0.98 -5.57 -14.03
C VAL A 124 1.93 -5.42 -12.84
N LEU A 125 2.43 -4.20 -12.62
CA LEU A 125 3.27 -3.87 -11.48
C LEU A 125 2.38 -3.62 -10.25
N ASP A 126 2.23 -4.64 -9.42
CA ASP A 126 1.50 -4.55 -8.16
C ASP A 126 2.50 -4.29 -7.03
N LEU A 127 2.55 -3.04 -6.57
CA LEU A 127 3.40 -2.65 -5.45
C LEU A 127 2.64 -2.74 -4.13
N PRO A 128 3.29 -3.15 -3.03
CA PRO A 128 2.67 -3.16 -1.73
C PRO A 128 2.33 -1.73 -1.30
N SER A 129 1.08 -1.50 -0.89
CA SER A 129 0.60 -0.18 -0.49
C SER A 129 0.98 0.21 0.94
N TYR A 130 1.43 -0.75 1.75
CA TYR A 130 1.73 -0.55 3.16
C TYR A 130 0.61 0.22 3.89
N SER A 131 0.96 1.25 4.64
CA SER A 131 0.01 2.05 5.42
C SER A 131 -0.92 2.94 4.58
N LEU A 132 -0.71 3.08 3.27
CA LEU A 132 -1.73 3.67 2.38
C LEU A 132 -3.05 2.89 2.43
N ALA A 133 -2.99 1.59 2.77
CA ALA A 133 -4.19 0.80 3.01
C ALA A 133 -5.08 1.40 4.11
N LYS A 134 -4.49 2.03 5.13
CA LYS A 134 -5.26 2.73 6.19
C LYS A 134 -6.04 3.90 5.61
N SER A 135 -5.40 4.73 4.79
CA SER A 135 -6.07 5.87 4.15
C SER A 135 -7.18 5.42 3.20
N ILE A 136 -6.96 4.36 2.43
CA ILE A 136 -7.95 3.86 1.47
C ILE A 136 -9.09 3.17 2.22
N PHE A 137 -8.83 2.13 3.00
CA PHE A 137 -9.88 1.31 3.61
C PHE A 137 -10.53 2.01 4.81
N ALA A 138 -9.75 2.60 5.72
CA ALA A 138 -10.32 3.35 6.83
C ALA A 138 -11.01 4.63 6.36
N GLY A 139 -10.44 5.34 5.38
CA GLY A 139 -11.06 6.52 4.78
C GLY A 139 -12.39 6.20 4.08
N LEU A 140 -12.46 5.13 3.29
CA LEU A 140 -13.71 4.70 2.65
C LEU A 140 -14.74 4.22 3.69
N ALA A 141 -14.32 3.45 4.69
CA ALA A 141 -15.18 3.03 5.79
C ALA A 141 -15.74 4.24 6.56
N TRP A 142 -14.89 5.21 6.82
CA TRP A 142 -15.27 6.48 7.43
C TRP A 142 -16.35 7.21 6.63
N LEU A 143 -16.14 7.42 5.33
CA LEU A 143 -17.12 8.07 4.46
C LEU A 143 -18.45 7.31 4.42
N ALA A 144 -18.41 5.97 4.46
CA ALA A 144 -19.62 5.16 4.52
C ALA A 144 -20.35 5.35 5.85
N LEU A 145 -19.62 5.32 6.98
CA LEU A 145 -20.17 5.53 8.32
C LEU A 145 -20.75 6.95 8.48
N GLU A 146 -20.05 7.96 8.02
CA GLU A 146 -20.52 9.35 8.10
C GLU A 146 -21.81 9.56 7.28
N ARG A 147 -21.96 8.84 6.18
CA ARG A 147 -23.20 8.86 5.40
C ARG A 147 -24.38 8.18 6.14
N GLU A 148 -24.11 7.09 6.86
CA GLU A 148 -25.13 6.35 7.61
C GLU A 148 -25.44 6.98 8.97
N ALA A 149 -24.44 7.57 9.61
CA ALA A 149 -24.53 8.22 10.91
C ALA A 149 -23.79 9.57 10.86
N PRO A 150 -24.41 10.62 10.32
CA PRO A 150 -23.77 11.94 10.20
C PRO A 150 -23.28 12.47 11.54
N GLY A 151 -22.02 12.92 11.58
CA GLY A 151 -21.35 13.41 12.78
C GLY A 151 -20.72 12.32 13.64
N ILE A 152 -20.67 11.06 13.17
CA ILE A 152 -20.03 9.95 13.90
C ILE A 152 -18.56 10.26 14.24
N GLY A 153 -17.90 11.06 13.40
CA GLY A 153 -16.53 11.52 13.63
C GLY A 153 -16.32 12.25 14.93
N GLN A 154 -17.33 12.91 15.43
CA GLN A 154 -17.28 13.62 16.70
C GLN A 154 -17.63 12.73 17.91
N ALA A 155 -18.04 11.49 17.67
CA ALA A 155 -18.25 10.52 18.74
C ALA A 155 -16.92 10.25 19.46
N THR A 156 -16.95 10.28 20.80
CA THR A 156 -15.75 10.00 21.59
C THR A 156 -15.45 8.51 21.64
N VAL A 157 -14.19 8.15 21.69
CA VAL A 157 -13.74 6.76 21.79
C VAL A 157 -14.43 6.04 22.95
N PRO A 158 -14.52 6.58 24.18
CA PRO A 158 -15.22 5.92 25.29
C PRO A 158 -16.70 5.65 25.04
N SER A 159 -17.36 6.45 24.23
CA SER A 159 -18.78 6.24 23.90
C SER A 159 -19.02 5.04 22.99
N LEU A 160 -18.01 4.59 22.26
CA LEU A 160 -18.06 3.49 21.30
C LEU A 160 -17.30 2.26 21.79
N VAL A 161 -16.26 2.47 22.58
CA VAL A 161 -15.39 1.42 23.13
C VAL A 161 -15.29 1.65 24.65
N PRO A 162 -16.20 1.08 25.46
CA PRO A 162 -16.23 1.32 26.91
C PRO A 162 -14.94 0.95 27.64
N GLU A 163 -14.14 0.05 27.09
CA GLU A 163 -12.84 -0.34 27.61
C GLU A 163 -11.84 0.82 27.62
N CYS A 164 -12.01 1.79 26.72
CA CYS A 164 -11.22 3.02 26.65
C CYS A 164 -11.82 4.13 27.51
N SER A 165 -12.19 3.86 28.74
CA SER A 165 -12.89 4.81 29.64
C SER A 165 -11.97 5.63 30.54
N ASP A 166 -10.67 5.45 30.48
CA ASP A 166 -9.72 6.21 31.28
C ASP A 166 -9.56 7.67 30.75
N GLU A 167 -8.95 8.52 31.57
CA GLU A 167 -8.84 9.96 31.31
C GLU A 167 -8.12 10.27 29.99
N ARG A 168 -7.21 9.41 29.54
CA ARG A 168 -6.47 9.59 28.28
C ARG A 168 -7.41 9.63 27.06
N TRP A 169 -8.54 8.95 27.14
CA TRP A 169 -9.50 8.85 26.03
C TRP A 169 -10.67 9.82 26.13
N ALA A 170 -10.83 10.53 27.25
CA ALA A 170 -12.04 11.29 27.56
C ALA A 170 -12.44 12.32 26.48
N GLY A 171 -11.48 12.94 25.80
CA GLY A 171 -11.70 13.91 24.73
C GLY A 171 -11.35 13.41 23.34
N VAL A 172 -10.93 12.15 23.20
CA VAL A 172 -10.50 11.59 21.93
C VAL A 172 -11.70 11.16 21.10
N THR A 173 -11.82 11.68 19.90
CA THR A 173 -12.89 11.35 18.95
C THR A 173 -12.41 10.36 17.89
N LEU A 174 -13.34 9.78 17.14
CA LEU A 174 -12.99 8.95 15.96
C LEU A 174 -12.20 9.77 14.93
N GLN A 175 -12.50 11.06 14.76
CA GLN A 175 -11.73 11.94 13.87
C GLN A 175 -10.27 12.03 14.34
N HIS A 176 -10.02 12.21 15.64
CA HIS A 176 -8.65 12.23 16.15
C HIS A 176 -7.87 10.94 15.90
N LEU A 177 -8.55 9.77 15.91
CA LEU A 177 -7.91 8.50 15.55
C LEU A 177 -7.52 8.47 14.07
N LEU A 178 -8.41 8.91 13.17
CA LEU A 178 -8.13 8.96 11.73
C LEU A 178 -6.99 9.91 11.40
N ASP A 179 -6.96 11.06 12.06
CA ASP A 179 -5.95 12.09 11.88
C ASP A 179 -4.63 11.76 12.61
N MET A 180 -4.56 10.63 13.32
CA MET A 180 -3.44 10.25 14.18
C MET A 180 -3.04 11.36 15.17
N SER A 181 -4.04 12.05 15.73
CA SER A 181 -3.89 13.23 16.59
C SER A 181 -4.55 13.07 17.96
N THR A 182 -4.44 11.88 18.54
CA THR A 182 -5.07 11.56 19.84
C THR A 182 -4.46 12.32 21.00
N GLY A 183 -3.21 12.76 20.89
CA GLY A 183 -2.45 13.37 21.99
C GLY A 183 -1.98 12.39 23.07
N ASN A 184 -2.20 11.09 22.88
CA ASN A 184 -1.80 10.04 23.82
C ASN A 184 -0.34 9.65 23.60
N TYR A 185 0.57 10.38 24.22
CA TYR A 185 2.00 10.10 24.22
C TYR A 185 2.45 9.58 25.58
N ALA A 186 3.25 8.52 25.58
CA ALA A 186 3.99 8.09 26.77
C ALA A 186 5.27 8.91 26.94
N SER A 187 5.83 9.44 25.85
CA SER A 187 7.02 10.29 25.86
C SER A 187 6.85 11.47 24.89
N LEU A 188 7.48 12.61 25.24
CA LEU A 188 7.60 13.76 24.33
C LEU A 188 8.86 13.68 23.45
N ALA A 189 9.71 12.68 23.64
CA ALA A 189 10.85 12.45 22.77
C ALA A 189 10.36 11.85 21.44
N ALA A 190 10.88 12.36 20.32
CA ALA A 190 10.56 11.86 19.01
C ALA A 190 10.82 10.35 18.92
N ASP A 191 9.89 9.63 18.33
CA ASP A 191 9.93 8.17 18.05
C ASP A 191 10.07 7.27 19.30
N ALA A 192 10.10 7.82 20.53
CA ALA A 192 10.29 7.01 21.72
C ALA A 192 9.14 6.03 21.97
N ASP A 193 7.92 6.39 21.61
CA ASP A 193 6.74 5.57 21.80
C ASP A 193 6.65 4.42 20.80
N GLU A 194 7.30 4.52 19.66
CA GLU A 194 7.36 3.43 18.65
C GLU A 194 8.20 2.24 19.13
N PHE A 195 9.12 2.48 20.04
CA PHE A 195 10.00 1.46 20.62
C PHE A 195 9.62 1.10 22.07
N ALA A 196 8.47 1.52 22.52
CA ALA A 196 8.03 1.29 23.89
C ALA A 196 7.68 -0.18 24.15
N SER A 197 7.81 -0.61 25.39
CA SER A 197 7.55 -1.98 25.82
C SER A 197 6.11 -2.47 25.59
N TYR A 198 5.14 -1.57 25.41
CA TYR A 198 3.75 -1.93 25.10
C TYR A 198 3.53 -2.41 23.67
N GLU A 199 4.45 -2.13 22.75
CA GLU A 199 4.35 -2.63 21.38
C GLU A 199 4.27 -4.16 21.34
N THR A 200 5.03 -4.84 22.18
CA THR A 200 5.02 -6.30 22.26
C THR A 200 3.65 -6.86 22.65
N PRO A 201 2.96 -6.40 23.71
CA PRO A 201 1.60 -6.81 24.01
C PRO A 201 0.61 -6.55 22.88
N PHE A 202 0.67 -5.38 22.22
CA PHE A 202 -0.18 -5.05 21.10
C PHE A 202 0.05 -5.99 19.90
N MET A 203 1.30 -6.23 19.53
CA MET A 203 1.64 -7.09 18.39
C MET A 203 1.43 -8.57 18.67
N ALA A 204 1.63 -9.01 19.91
CA ALA A 204 1.52 -10.41 20.33
C ALA A 204 0.19 -10.77 20.98
N GLY A 205 -0.71 -9.84 21.19
CA GLY A 205 -2.01 -10.11 21.80
C GLY A 205 -2.89 -11.04 20.94
N ASP A 206 -3.33 -12.17 21.51
CA ASP A 206 -4.13 -13.17 20.80
C ASP A 206 -5.59 -12.77 20.60
N THR A 207 -6.07 -11.82 21.39
CA THR A 207 -7.45 -11.35 21.35
C THR A 207 -7.50 -9.82 21.23
N HIS A 208 -8.66 -9.32 20.81
CA HIS A 208 -8.90 -7.87 20.77
C HIS A 208 -8.72 -7.24 22.16
N ALA A 209 -9.30 -7.85 23.19
CA ALA A 209 -9.19 -7.38 24.57
C ALA A 209 -7.75 -7.40 25.13
N ALA A 210 -6.88 -8.26 24.61
CA ALA A 210 -5.48 -8.29 25.01
C ALA A 210 -4.62 -7.20 24.34
N LYS A 211 -5.20 -6.49 23.36
CA LYS A 211 -4.53 -5.41 22.60
C LYS A 211 -4.96 -4.01 23.05
N ILE A 212 -6.01 -3.93 23.83
CA ILE A 212 -6.54 -2.71 24.43
C ILE A 212 -6.00 -2.54 25.86
#